data_05117a6e14d9f80b0c0044dc2ec3e687
#
_entry.id   05117a6e14d9f80b0c0044dc2ec3e687
#
_cell.length_a   1.000
_cell.length_b   1.000
_cell.length_c   1.000
_cell.angle_alpha   90.00
_cell.angle_beta   90.00
_cell.angle_gamma   90.00
#
_symmetry.space_group_name_H-M   'P 1'
#
loop_
_entity.id
_entity.type
_entity.pdbx_description
1 polymer ?
#
loop_
_entity_poly.entity_id
_entity_poly.type
_entity_poly.pdbx_seq_one_letter_code
_entity_poly.pdbx_strand_id
1 'polypeptide(L)'
;MISAQINSEIQIPGIGVINETLLSVYNGMSIDSLMSEKLFEHLFNGNLSEIELAGMLMAMRLRGETPDEISGAVRSMRKFCRNLDLGTDMVFDTCGTGGDNSGSFNISTSAAIILSAMGVPVAKHGNRSVSGKSGSTDFLEALGIPVNLKDDDAKNYYRRNNFIYMAAPEYHPAMKFAVPVRKKLGVRTIFNYLGPFTNPAGARRQAIGFFSHELLEKYAATALQLNYDRVLLYSSYDGMDEVSPFDKTLVYEIQNNTSHSFIIDPQEYISKDEAMLIPSHLNPDENAVLFIDTLSCGMETPLGKLLALNSALAMYAFDERTSIKESFYTINKEIVSGAVKAKLDSLIKG
;
A
#
# COMPACT_ATOMS: atom_id res chain seq x y z
N MET A 1 37.71 22.78 13.62
CA MET A 1 38.79 21.89 13.17
C MET A 1 38.69 20.55 13.91
N ILE A 2 37.65 19.75 13.62
CA ILE A 2 37.51 18.33 14.01
C ILE A 2 36.83 17.59 12.84
N SER A 3 37.38 17.65 11.63
CA SER A 3 36.80 17.01 10.46
C SER A 3 37.82 16.27 9.60
N ALA A 4 38.94 15.82 10.18
CA ALA A 4 39.98 15.24 9.35
C ALA A 4 40.80 14.13 10.05
N GLN A 5 40.17 13.22 10.81
CA GLN A 5 40.90 12.05 11.32
C GLN A 5 40.05 10.87 11.71
N ILE A 6 39.11 10.45 10.84
CA ILE A 6 38.49 9.11 10.91
C ILE A 6 38.65 8.43 9.53
N ASN A 7 39.84 8.47 8.97
CA ASN A 7 40.22 7.71 7.80
C ASN A 7 41.52 6.97 8.10
N SER A 8 41.46 5.95 8.96
CA SER A 8 42.50 4.90 9.00
C SER A 8 41.87 3.59 9.40
N GLU A 9 41.54 2.83 8.36
CA GLU A 9 41.81 1.41 8.19
C GLU A 9 41.39 0.49 9.33
N ILE A 10 40.09 0.22 9.44
CA ILE A 10 39.68 -1.14 9.80
C ILE A 10 39.56 -1.88 8.46
N GLN A 11 40.67 -2.39 7.95
CA GLN A 11 40.67 -3.39 6.89
C GLN A 11 40.10 -4.68 7.48
N ILE A 12 38.85 -4.96 7.20
CA ILE A 12 38.23 -6.28 7.45
C ILE A 12 38.58 -7.14 6.22
N PRO A 13 39.38 -8.22 6.37
CA PRO A 13 39.76 -9.05 5.23
C PRO A 13 38.54 -9.73 4.60
N GLY A 14 38.37 -9.61 3.29
CA GLY A 14 37.34 -10.31 2.52
C GLY A 14 36.19 -9.47 2.01
N ILE A 15 36.35 -8.15 1.95
CA ILE A 15 35.28 -7.20 1.64
C ILE A 15 35.18 -6.92 0.13
N GLY A 16 34.15 -7.45 -0.53
CA GLY A 16 33.80 -7.07 -1.91
C GLY A 16 32.92 -5.80 -1.96
N VAL A 17 32.55 -5.36 -3.17
CA VAL A 17 31.77 -4.12 -3.45
C VAL A 17 30.51 -3.94 -2.57
N ILE A 18 29.85 -5.04 -2.18
CA ILE A 18 28.68 -4.99 -1.30
C ILE A 18 29.03 -4.48 0.11
N ASN A 19 30.21 -4.86 0.60
CA ASN A 19 30.67 -4.43 1.92
C ASN A 19 31.04 -2.95 1.94
N GLU A 20 31.59 -2.40 0.85
CA GLU A 20 31.83 -0.96 0.73
C GLU A 20 30.51 -0.18 0.74
N THR A 21 29.49 -0.65 0.04
CA THR A 21 28.15 -0.05 0.06
C THR A 21 27.55 -0.12 1.46
N LEU A 22 27.67 -1.25 2.15
CA LEU A 22 27.16 -1.45 3.51
C LEU A 22 27.90 -0.56 4.51
N LEU A 23 29.23 -0.42 4.41
CA LEU A 23 30.03 0.49 5.20
C LEU A 23 29.64 1.96 4.97
N SER A 24 29.35 2.35 3.72
CA SER A 24 28.85 3.69 3.41
C SER A 24 27.54 3.96 4.16
N VAL A 25 26.59 3.01 4.12
CA VAL A 25 25.33 3.11 4.88
C VAL A 25 25.58 3.20 6.39
N TYR A 26 26.48 2.40 6.95
CA TYR A 26 26.81 2.42 8.39
C TYR A 26 27.44 3.75 8.81
N ASN A 27 28.18 4.40 7.92
CA ASN A 27 28.76 5.73 8.12
C ASN A 27 27.76 6.88 7.90
N GLY A 28 26.48 6.56 7.71
CA GLY A 28 25.41 7.53 7.52
C GLY A 28 25.37 8.15 6.11
N MET A 29 26.10 7.58 5.16
CA MET A 29 26.07 8.04 3.77
C MET A 29 24.85 7.50 3.05
N SER A 30 24.25 8.31 2.17
CA SER A 30 23.23 7.84 1.23
C SER A 30 23.90 7.10 0.06
N ILE A 31 23.19 6.17 -0.50
CA ILE A 31 23.61 5.40 -1.68
C ILE A 31 22.64 5.68 -2.85
N ASP A 32 23.13 5.57 -4.07
CA ASP A 32 22.28 5.74 -5.25
C ASP A 32 21.34 4.54 -5.45
N SER A 33 20.42 4.69 -6.38
CA SER A 33 19.37 3.71 -6.60
C SER A 33 19.89 2.36 -7.13
N LEU A 34 21.01 2.34 -7.88
CA LEU A 34 21.61 1.10 -8.38
C LEU A 34 22.35 0.37 -7.25
N MET A 35 23.08 1.10 -6.40
CA MET A 35 23.73 0.54 -5.21
C MET A 35 22.69 -0.03 -4.24
N SER A 36 21.60 0.70 -4.00
CA SER A 36 20.49 0.23 -3.17
C SER A 36 19.86 -1.04 -3.75
N GLU A 37 19.58 -1.07 -5.05
CA GLU A 37 19.03 -2.25 -5.71
C GLU A 37 19.91 -3.49 -5.50
N LYS A 38 21.23 -3.38 -5.73
CA LYS A 38 22.19 -4.47 -5.50
C LYS A 38 22.28 -4.90 -4.05
N LEU A 39 22.25 -3.96 -3.11
CA LEU A 39 22.29 -4.24 -1.67
C LEU A 39 21.06 -5.05 -1.23
N PHE A 40 19.87 -4.66 -1.70
CA PHE A 40 18.63 -5.39 -1.43
C PHE A 40 18.54 -6.72 -2.19
N GLU A 41 19.12 -6.85 -3.39
CA GLU A 41 19.29 -8.15 -4.05
C GLU A 41 20.15 -9.11 -3.21
N HIS A 42 21.22 -8.58 -2.62
CA HIS A 42 22.08 -9.35 -1.75
C HIS A 42 21.33 -9.85 -0.51
N LEU A 43 20.51 -8.99 0.09
CA LEU A 43 19.61 -9.34 1.18
C LEU A 43 18.61 -10.44 0.77
N PHE A 44 17.92 -10.28 -0.34
CA PHE A 44 16.85 -11.20 -0.77
C PHE A 44 17.41 -12.55 -1.26
N ASN A 45 18.70 -12.63 -1.57
CA ASN A 45 19.43 -13.88 -1.76
C ASN A 45 19.89 -14.55 -0.45
N GLY A 46 19.68 -13.90 0.71
CA GLY A 46 20.09 -14.41 2.01
C GLY A 46 21.58 -14.26 2.31
N ASN A 47 22.27 -13.34 1.63
CA ASN A 47 23.70 -13.11 1.74
C ASN A 47 24.09 -12.07 2.80
N LEU A 48 23.12 -11.49 3.50
CA LEU A 48 23.36 -10.61 4.66
C LEU A 48 23.07 -11.40 5.95
N SER A 49 23.95 -11.29 6.91
CA SER A 49 23.68 -11.77 8.27
C SER A 49 22.60 -10.89 8.95
N GLU A 50 21.97 -11.43 9.99
CA GLU A 50 20.99 -10.67 10.79
C GLU A 50 21.60 -9.39 11.38
N ILE A 51 22.88 -9.39 11.75
CA ILE A 51 23.59 -8.24 12.33
C ILE A 51 23.79 -7.17 11.27
N GLU A 52 24.26 -7.53 10.09
CA GLU A 52 24.47 -6.61 8.97
C GLU A 52 23.14 -5.98 8.55
N LEU A 53 22.09 -6.77 8.42
CA LEU A 53 20.76 -6.28 8.09
C LEU A 53 20.20 -5.35 9.16
N ALA A 54 20.34 -5.69 10.44
CA ALA A 54 19.89 -4.83 11.53
C ALA A 54 20.61 -3.48 11.52
N GLY A 55 21.94 -3.50 11.38
CA GLY A 55 22.77 -2.30 11.25
C GLY A 55 22.36 -1.43 10.07
N MET A 56 22.18 -2.04 8.88
CA MET A 56 21.72 -1.35 7.67
C MET A 56 20.36 -0.67 7.87
N LEU A 57 19.38 -1.41 8.36
CA LEU A 57 18.02 -0.89 8.56
C LEU A 57 18.00 0.25 9.58
N MET A 58 18.78 0.16 10.65
CA MET A 58 18.83 1.20 11.67
C MET A 58 19.60 2.43 11.20
N ALA A 59 20.70 2.26 10.46
CA ALA A 59 21.45 3.38 9.90
C ALA A 59 20.58 4.17 8.89
N MET A 60 19.91 3.48 7.96
CA MET A 60 18.99 4.10 6.99
C MET A 60 17.84 4.82 7.70
N ARG A 61 17.21 4.18 8.69
CA ARG A 61 16.10 4.75 9.47
C ARG A 61 16.52 6.04 10.21
N LEU A 62 17.67 6.04 10.90
CA LEU A 62 18.11 7.18 11.73
C LEU A 62 18.47 8.39 10.88
N ARG A 63 19.08 8.17 9.74
CA ARG A 63 19.40 9.23 8.77
C ARG A 63 18.16 9.69 8.00
N GLY A 64 17.20 8.82 7.79
CA GLY A 64 16.10 8.94 6.83
C GLY A 64 16.52 8.39 5.46
N GLU A 65 15.72 7.50 4.92
CA GLU A 65 15.90 6.91 3.59
C GLU A 65 15.70 7.96 2.49
N THR A 66 16.48 7.88 1.41
CA THR A 66 16.33 8.76 0.24
C THR A 66 15.38 8.13 -0.81
N PRO A 67 14.81 8.93 -1.73
CA PRO A 67 14.04 8.40 -2.85
C PRO A 67 14.81 7.37 -3.70
N ASP A 68 16.11 7.58 -3.89
CA ASP A 68 16.98 6.65 -4.62
C ASP A 68 17.11 5.31 -3.91
N GLU A 69 17.30 5.33 -2.60
CA GLU A 69 17.39 4.11 -1.80
C GLU A 69 16.07 3.34 -1.79
N ILE A 70 14.95 4.04 -1.66
CA ILE A 70 13.62 3.42 -1.68
C ILE A 70 13.33 2.83 -3.07
N SER A 71 13.59 3.58 -4.15
CA SER A 71 13.34 3.11 -5.51
C SER A 71 14.20 1.89 -5.88
N GLY A 72 15.46 1.86 -5.45
CA GLY A 72 16.35 0.70 -5.62
C GLY A 72 15.84 -0.53 -4.86
N ALA A 73 15.46 -0.35 -3.60
CA ALA A 73 14.87 -1.42 -2.78
C ALA A 73 13.56 -1.97 -3.39
N VAL A 74 12.69 -1.09 -3.93
CA VAL A 74 11.46 -1.49 -4.64
C VAL A 74 11.78 -2.32 -5.88
N ARG A 75 12.72 -1.87 -6.73
CA ARG A 75 13.12 -2.63 -7.92
C ARG A 75 13.65 -4.01 -7.56
N SER A 76 14.50 -4.08 -6.55
CA SER A 76 14.97 -5.37 -6.04
C SER A 76 13.82 -6.25 -5.56
N MET A 77 12.93 -5.72 -4.71
CA MET A 77 11.80 -6.49 -4.18
C MET A 77 10.85 -6.99 -5.28
N ARG A 78 10.63 -6.19 -6.35
CA ARG A 78 9.87 -6.62 -7.55
C ARG A 78 10.55 -7.77 -8.30
N LYS A 79 11.89 -7.82 -8.40
CA LYS A 79 12.62 -8.93 -9.02
C LYS A 79 12.48 -10.26 -8.27
N PHE A 80 12.39 -10.20 -6.93
CA PHE A 80 12.24 -11.36 -6.08
C PHE A 80 10.78 -11.69 -5.75
N CYS A 81 9.84 -10.95 -6.32
CA CYS A 81 8.42 -11.20 -6.21
C CYS A 81 8.02 -12.41 -7.08
N ARG A 82 7.08 -13.20 -6.59
CA ARG A 82 6.37 -14.18 -7.42
C ARG A 82 5.31 -13.41 -8.24
N ASN A 83 5.65 -13.10 -9.47
CA ASN A 83 4.76 -12.34 -10.34
C ASN A 83 3.51 -13.14 -10.72
N LEU A 84 2.37 -12.46 -10.74
CA LEU A 84 1.09 -12.99 -11.21
C LEU A 84 0.69 -12.31 -12.53
N ASP A 85 0.97 -12.97 -13.63
CA ASP A 85 0.53 -12.50 -14.95
C ASP A 85 -0.96 -12.75 -15.14
N LEU A 86 -1.73 -11.67 -15.16
CA LEU A 86 -3.20 -11.68 -15.34
C LEU A 86 -3.63 -11.57 -16.81
N GLY A 87 -2.67 -11.50 -17.75
CA GLY A 87 -2.93 -11.35 -19.18
C GLY A 87 -3.38 -9.94 -19.59
N THR A 88 -3.15 -8.95 -18.73
CA THR A 88 -3.45 -7.53 -18.97
C THR A 88 -2.53 -6.63 -18.15
N ASP A 89 -2.11 -5.51 -18.74
CA ASP A 89 -1.37 -4.47 -18.04
C ASP A 89 -2.29 -3.43 -17.36
N MET A 90 -3.60 -3.53 -17.63
CA MET A 90 -4.63 -2.62 -17.11
C MET A 90 -5.18 -3.14 -15.78
N VAL A 91 -4.32 -3.27 -14.78
CA VAL A 91 -4.74 -3.63 -13.42
C VAL A 91 -4.57 -2.45 -12.48
N PHE A 92 -5.47 -2.36 -11.51
CA PHE A 92 -5.51 -1.31 -10.50
C PHE A 92 -5.35 -1.90 -9.09
N ASP A 93 -4.62 -1.20 -8.24
CA ASP A 93 -4.51 -1.54 -6.82
C ASP A 93 -4.83 -0.33 -5.94
N THR A 94 -5.50 -0.61 -4.83
CA THR A 94 -5.72 0.34 -3.75
C THR A 94 -5.19 -0.26 -2.46
N CYS A 95 -4.20 0.37 -1.87
CA CYS A 95 -3.54 -0.14 -0.67
C CYS A 95 -3.09 1.02 0.22
N GLY A 96 -2.76 0.72 1.46
CA GLY A 96 -2.11 1.65 2.37
C GLY A 96 -0.85 1.03 2.95
N THR A 97 -0.01 1.84 3.56
CA THR A 97 1.15 1.37 4.32
C THR A 97 0.73 0.62 5.58
N GLY A 98 -0.48 0.86 6.05
CA GLY A 98 -0.96 0.38 7.32
C GLY A 98 -0.21 0.99 8.51
N GLY A 99 -0.60 0.59 9.71
CA GLY A 99 0.12 0.98 10.92
C GLY A 99 -0.13 2.43 11.36
N ASP A 100 -1.20 3.06 10.91
CA ASP A 100 -1.65 4.39 11.33
C ASP A 100 -2.23 4.39 12.75
N ASN A 101 -2.54 3.20 13.29
CA ASN A 101 -3.15 2.99 14.60
C ASN A 101 -4.54 3.67 14.77
N SER A 102 -5.18 4.07 13.69
CA SER A 102 -6.51 4.70 13.73
C SER A 102 -7.61 3.74 14.19
N GLY A 103 -7.39 2.44 13.99
CA GLY A 103 -8.44 1.43 14.18
C GLY A 103 -9.59 1.62 13.19
N SER A 104 -9.32 2.25 12.06
CA SER A 104 -10.30 2.53 11.01
C SER A 104 -10.92 1.23 10.46
N PHE A 105 -12.02 1.39 9.79
CA PHE A 105 -12.64 0.34 8.98
C PHE A 105 -11.69 -0.13 7.87
N ASN A 106 -11.92 -1.32 7.28
CA ASN A 106 -11.10 -1.81 6.13
C ASN A 106 -11.42 -1.06 4.83
N ILE A 107 -11.16 0.26 4.81
CA ILE A 107 -11.60 1.21 3.78
C ILE A 107 -11.02 0.85 2.41
N SER A 108 -9.69 0.72 2.27
CA SER A 108 -9.06 0.41 0.98
C SER A 108 -9.50 -0.94 0.41
N THR A 109 -9.78 -1.93 1.28
CA THR A 109 -10.26 -3.24 0.83
C THR A 109 -11.71 -3.17 0.36
N SER A 110 -12.55 -2.41 1.05
CA SER A 110 -13.93 -2.13 0.62
C SER A 110 -13.95 -1.35 -0.68
N ALA A 111 -13.09 -0.34 -0.84
CA ALA A 111 -12.93 0.41 -2.08
C ALA A 111 -12.54 -0.51 -3.25
N ALA A 112 -11.66 -1.49 -3.03
CA ALA A 112 -11.30 -2.48 -4.05
C ALA A 112 -12.53 -3.29 -4.55
N ILE A 113 -13.40 -3.73 -3.63
CA ILE A 113 -14.64 -4.43 -3.98
C ILE A 113 -15.59 -3.51 -4.73
N ILE A 114 -15.79 -2.28 -4.26
CA ILE A 114 -16.65 -1.27 -4.88
C ILE A 114 -16.17 -0.95 -6.30
N LEU A 115 -14.88 -0.69 -6.49
CA LEU A 115 -14.29 -0.41 -7.80
C LEU A 115 -14.45 -1.58 -8.76
N SER A 116 -14.30 -2.82 -8.27
CA SER A 116 -14.55 -4.01 -9.09
C SER A 116 -16.01 -4.12 -9.53
N ALA A 117 -16.98 -3.69 -8.71
CA ALA A 117 -18.40 -3.58 -9.13
C ALA A 117 -18.60 -2.51 -10.21
N MET A 118 -17.78 -1.45 -10.20
CA MET A 118 -17.77 -0.40 -11.22
C MET A 118 -17.00 -0.79 -12.50
N GLY A 119 -16.54 -2.03 -12.60
CA GLY A 119 -15.82 -2.52 -13.78
C GLY A 119 -14.31 -2.27 -13.79
N VAL A 120 -13.73 -1.69 -12.73
CA VAL A 120 -12.28 -1.52 -12.61
C VAL A 120 -11.61 -2.89 -12.44
N PRO A 121 -10.55 -3.20 -13.21
CA PRO A 121 -9.81 -4.45 -13.09
C PRO A 121 -8.89 -4.41 -11.84
N VAL A 122 -9.33 -4.97 -10.73
CA VAL A 122 -8.65 -4.86 -9.44
C VAL A 122 -7.72 -6.05 -9.17
N ALA A 123 -6.46 -5.76 -8.91
CA ALA A 123 -5.47 -6.70 -8.42
C ALA A 123 -4.92 -6.20 -7.06
N LYS A 124 -5.69 -6.46 -6.00
CA LYS A 124 -5.38 -5.92 -4.68
C LYS A 124 -4.25 -6.67 -3.99
N HIS A 125 -3.18 -5.95 -3.67
CA HIS A 125 -2.11 -6.43 -2.81
C HIS A 125 -2.36 -6.02 -1.35
N GLY A 126 -2.22 -6.96 -0.43
CA GLY A 126 -2.49 -6.69 0.98
C GLY A 126 -1.89 -7.71 1.93
N ASN A 127 -2.12 -7.51 3.23
CA ASN A 127 -1.58 -8.38 4.27
C ASN A 127 -2.58 -8.55 5.41
N ARG A 128 -2.25 -9.46 6.35
CA ARG A 128 -2.89 -9.52 7.66
C ARG A 128 -2.45 -8.32 8.50
N SER A 129 -3.27 -7.95 9.46
CA SER A 129 -2.91 -6.91 10.41
C SER A 129 -1.67 -7.30 11.23
N VAL A 130 -0.76 -6.34 11.40
CA VAL A 130 0.42 -6.50 12.26
C VAL A 130 0.22 -5.77 13.59
N SER A 131 -0.50 -4.66 13.58
CA SER A 131 -0.69 -3.78 14.74
C SER A 131 -2.15 -3.54 15.10
N GLY A 132 -3.08 -3.70 14.14
CA GLY A 132 -4.51 -3.49 14.31
C GLY A 132 -5.28 -4.79 14.54
N LYS A 133 -6.61 -4.68 14.70
CA LYS A 133 -7.50 -5.83 14.90
C LYS A 133 -7.86 -6.53 13.59
N SER A 134 -7.88 -5.82 12.44
CA SER A 134 -8.35 -6.34 11.15
C SER A 134 -7.48 -5.82 10.01
N GLY A 135 -6.79 -6.71 9.31
CA GLY A 135 -6.09 -6.42 8.06
C GLY A 135 -6.91 -6.81 6.83
N SER A 136 -6.39 -6.54 5.65
CA SER A 136 -7.08 -6.86 4.38
C SER A 136 -7.42 -8.34 4.25
N THR A 137 -6.45 -9.23 4.61
CA THR A 137 -6.68 -10.68 4.56
C THR A 137 -7.77 -11.11 5.53
N ASP A 138 -7.70 -10.61 6.77
CA ASP A 138 -8.64 -11.00 7.83
C ASP A 138 -10.08 -10.58 7.48
N PHE A 139 -10.24 -9.38 6.91
CA PHE A 139 -11.54 -8.87 6.48
C PHE A 139 -12.12 -9.64 5.29
N LEU A 140 -11.30 -9.97 4.28
CA LEU A 140 -11.76 -10.74 3.13
C LEU A 140 -12.13 -12.18 3.51
N GLU A 141 -11.38 -12.82 4.41
CA GLU A 141 -11.74 -14.13 4.97
C GLU A 141 -13.08 -14.08 5.70
N ALA A 142 -13.31 -13.05 6.53
CA ALA A 142 -14.58 -12.86 7.23
C ALA A 142 -15.75 -12.61 6.28
N LEU A 143 -15.52 -11.99 5.11
CA LEU A 143 -16.50 -11.87 4.03
C LEU A 143 -16.71 -13.17 3.23
N GLY A 144 -15.87 -14.19 3.41
CA GLY A 144 -15.90 -15.43 2.63
C GLY A 144 -15.27 -15.33 1.24
N ILE A 145 -14.47 -14.28 0.98
CA ILE A 145 -13.75 -14.12 -0.29
C ILE A 145 -12.44 -14.90 -0.23
N PRO A 146 -12.10 -15.71 -1.29
CA PRO A 146 -10.85 -16.47 -1.31
C PRO A 146 -9.62 -15.56 -1.24
N VAL A 147 -8.68 -15.84 -0.31
CA VAL A 147 -7.45 -15.04 -0.11
C VAL A 147 -6.16 -15.79 -0.45
N ASN A 148 -6.24 -17.12 -0.68
CA ASN A 148 -5.08 -17.99 -0.87
C ASN A 148 -5.00 -18.58 -2.29
N LEU A 149 -5.61 -17.92 -3.27
CA LEU A 149 -5.58 -18.37 -4.66
C LEU A 149 -4.18 -18.20 -5.26
N LYS A 150 -3.74 -19.18 -6.05
CA LYS A 150 -2.40 -19.22 -6.66
C LYS A 150 -2.48 -19.62 -8.13
N ASP A 151 -1.50 -19.17 -8.88
CA ASP A 151 -1.28 -19.61 -10.26
C ASP A 151 -2.54 -19.54 -11.14
N ASP A 152 -2.94 -20.65 -11.72
CA ASP A 152 -4.08 -20.72 -12.62
C ASP A 152 -5.43 -20.50 -11.91
N ASP A 153 -5.55 -20.90 -10.64
CA ASP A 153 -6.77 -20.63 -9.86
C ASP A 153 -6.95 -19.12 -9.65
N ALA A 154 -5.87 -18.40 -9.33
CA ALA A 154 -5.91 -16.95 -9.21
C ALA A 154 -6.26 -16.26 -10.53
N LYS A 155 -5.68 -16.72 -11.66
CA LYS A 155 -5.98 -16.21 -13.00
C LYS A 155 -7.43 -16.48 -13.40
N ASN A 156 -7.94 -17.68 -13.13
CA ASN A 156 -9.31 -18.06 -13.45
C ASN A 156 -10.33 -17.27 -12.60
N TYR A 157 -10.03 -17.07 -11.32
CA TYR A 157 -10.86 -16.25 -10.45
C TYR A 157 -10.88 -14.78 -10.94
N TYR A 158 -9.71 -14.21 -11.27
CA TYR A 158 -9.63 -12.86 -11.83
C TYR A 158 -10.40 -12.70 -13.13
N ARG A 159 -10.27 -13.64 -14.07
CA ARG A 159 -11.01 -13.60 -15.36
C ARG A 159 -12.53 -13.58 -15.19
N ARG A 160 -13.04 -14.30 -14.18
CA ARG A 160 -14.48 -14.33 -13.89
C ARG A 160 -14.97 -13.09 -13.16
N ASN A 161 -14.12 -12.60 -12.25
CA ASN A 161 -14.55 -11.60 -11.28
C ASN A 161 -13.98 -10.20 -11.52
N ASN A 162 -13.03 -10.03 -12.45
CA ASN A 162 -12.29 -8.77 -12.61
C ASN A 162 -11.72 -8.25 -11.28
N PHE A 163 -11.39 -9.18 -10.39
CA PHE A 163 -10.89 -8.95 -9.03
C PHE A 163 -10.00 -10.11 -8.61
N ILE A 164 -8.87 -9.80 -7.97
CA ILE A 164 -8.04 -10.78 -7.28
C ILE A 164 -7.44 -10.15 -6.04
N TYR A 165 -7.32 -10.93 -4.97
CA TYR A 165 -6.55 -10.58 -3.79
C TYR A 165 -5.23 -11.35 -3.76
N MET A 166 -4.13 -10.65 -3.48
CA MET A 166 -2.79 -11.20 -3.42
C MET A 166 -2.20 -10.95 -2.03
N ALA A 167 -2.15 -12.00 -1.22
CA ALA A 167 -1.59 -11.94 0.13
C ALA A 167 -0.06 -11.78 0.09
N ALA A 168 0.50 -10.73 0.67
CA ALA A 168 1.92 -10.40 0.60
C ALA A 168 2.87 -11.55 0.97
N PRO A 169 2.61 -12.38 2.01
CA PRO A 169 3.50 -13.51 2.33
C PRO A 169 3.64 -14.56 1.22
N GLU A 170 2.60 -14.73 0.40
CA GLU A 170 2.60 -15.71 -0.70
C GLU A 170 3.40 -15.23 -1.92
N TYR A 171 3.43 -13.90 -2.14
CA TYR A 171 4.04 -13.31 -3.32
C TYR A 171 5.44 -12.74 -3.08
N HIS A 172 5.87 -12.57 -1.82
CA HIS A 172 7.19 -12.06 -1.46
C HIS A 172 7.99 -13.06 -0.62
N PRO A 173 8.32 -14.26 -1.16
CA PRO A 173 8.99 -15.32 -0.38
C PRO A 173 10.38 -14.93 0.14
N ALA A 174 11.06 -13.99 -0.54
CA ALA A 174 12.38 -13.50 -0.11
C ALA A 174 12.32 -12.65 1.17
N MET A 175 11.14 -12.17 1.57
CA MET A 175 10.96 -11.49 2.85
C MET A 175 11.27 -12.37 4.07
N LYS A 176 11.35 -13.69 3.89
CA LYS A 176 11.79 -14.62 4.94
C LYS A 176 13.14 -14.24 5.56
N PHE A 177 14.03 -13.61 4.80
CA PHE A 177 15.34 -13.16 5.29
C PHE A 177 15.24 -11.84 6.10
N ALA A 178 14.23 -11.00 5.85
CA ALA A 178 14.06 -9.73 6.54
C ALA A 178 13.12 -9.80 7.76
N VAL A 179 12.09 -10.64 7.72
CA VAL A 179 11.03 -10.72 8.75
C VAL A 179 11.59 -10.99 10.16
N PRO A 180 12.53 -11.95 10.39
CA PRO A 180 13.04 -12.20 11.73
C PRO A 180 13.75 -10.98 12.33
N VAL A 181 14.57 -10.27 11.53
CA VAL A 181 15.27 -9.07 11.98
C VAL A 181 14.31 -7.93 12.27
N ARG A 182 13.35 -7.67 11.39
CA ARG A 182 12.30 -6.66 11.60
C ARG A 182 11.52 -6.90 12.88
N LYS A 183 11.16 -8.17 13.15
CA LYS A 183 10.43 -8.55 14.38
C LYS A 183 11.28 -8.30 15.64
N LYS A 184 12.59 -8.62 15.58
CA LYS A 184 13.51 -8.39 16.71
C LYS A 184 13.76 -6.88 16.95
N LEU A 185 13.85 -6.08 15.88
CA LEU A 185 14.03 -4.63 15.99
C LEU A 185 12.79 -3.93 16.58
N GLY A 186 11.58 -4.40 16.27
CA GLY A 186 10.34 -3.85 16.82
C GLY A 186 10.05 -2.39 16.43
N VAL A 187 10.75 -1.86 15.41
CA VAL A 187 10.58 -0.48 14.94
C VAL A 187 10.24 -0.45 13.45
N ARG A 188 9.66 0.66 12.98
CA ARG A 188 9.45 0.89 11.55
C ARG A 188 10.78 1.04 10.83
N THR A 189 10.87 0.48 9.63
CA THR A 189 12.04 0.54 8.75
C THR A 189 11.56 0.77 7.32
N ILE A 190 12.45 0.90 6.35
CA ILE A 190 12.13 1.03 4.93
C ILE A 190 11.07 0.01 4.46
N PHE A 191 11.06 -1.20 5.00
CA PHE A 191 10.07 -2.24 4.65
C PHE A 191 8.62 -1.89 4.97
N ASN A 192 8.35 -0.92 5.83
CA ASN A 192 7.00 -0.47 6.11
C ASN A 192 6.40 0.35 4.96
N TYR A 193 7.24 0.79 4.03
CA TYR A 193 6.87 1.65 2.91
C TYR A 193 6.99 0.96 1.55
N LEU A 194 7.77 -0.15 1.45
CA LEU A 194 8.00 -0.83 0.18
C LEU A 194 6.77 -1.60 -0.33
N GLY A 195 5.98 -2.18 0.59
CA GLY A 195 4.86 -3.06 0.25
C GLY A 195 3.93 -2.50 -0.82
N PRO A 196 3.39 -1.29 -0.67
CA PRO A 196 2.49 -0.68 -1.65
C PRO A 196 3.08 -0.54 -3.05
N PHE A 197 4.40 -0.32 -3.17
CA PHE A 197 5.08 -0.18 -4.45
C PHE A 197 5.43 -1.51 -5.14
N THR A 198 5.10 -2.65 -4.54
CA THR A 198 5.55 -3.98 -5.01
C THR A 198 4.40 -4.92 -5.33
N ASN A 199 3.35 -4.40 -5.96
CA ASN A 199 2.20 -5.20 -6.38
C ASN A 199 2.63 -6.36 -7.30
N PRO A 200 2.28 -7.63 -6.99
CA PRO A 200 2.71 -8.81 -7.74
C PRO A 200 2.15 -8.92 -9.16
N ALA A 201 1.04 -8.27 -9.45
CA ALA A 201 0.48 -8.21 -10.81
C ALA A 201 1.04 -7.03 -11.62
N GLY A 202 2.03 -6.30 -11.07
CA GLY A 202 2.67 -5.20 -11.76
C GLY A 202 1.78 -3.98 -11.98
N ALA A 203 0.81 -3.72 -11.09
CA ALA A 203 -0.10 -2.58 -11.20
C ALA A 203 0.67 -1.27 -11.39
N ARG A 204 0.41 -0.59 -12.51
CA ARG A 204 1.00 0.71 -12.88
C ARG A 204 0.07 1.87 -12.60
N ARG A 205 -1.16 1.60 -12.17
CA ARG A 205 -2.15 2.56 -11.67
C ARG A 205 -2.53 2.15 -10.26
N GLN A 206 -2.34 3.06 -9.31
CA GLN A 206 -2.57 2.76 -7.88
C GLN A 206 -3.07 3.98 -7.13
N ALA A 207 -3.79 3.71 -6.03
CA ALA A 207 -4.08 4.68 -4.97
C ALA A 207 -3.43 4.16 -3.67
N ILE A 208 -2.45 4.90 -3.14
CA ILE A 208 -1.63 4.45 -2.02
C ILE A 208 -1.74 5.42 -0.85
N GLY A 209 -2.28 4.94 0.26
CA GLY A 209 -2.35 5.69 1.51
C GLY A 209 -1.08 5.57 2.36
N PHE A 210 -0.70 6.66 3.01
CA PHE A 210 0.44 6.74 3.92
C PHE A 210 0.00 7.27 5.28
N PHE A 211 0.56 6.74 6.35
CA PHE A 211 0.26 7.17 7.72
C PHE A 211 0.93 8.51 8.12
N SER A 212 1.70 9.14 7.24
CA SER A 212 2.35 10.43 7.51
C SER A 212 2.39 11.27 6.24
N HIS A 213 1.74 12.44 6.31
CA HIS A 213 1.75 13.42 5.23
C HIS A 213 3.13 14.08 5.02
N GLU A 214 3.97 14.14 6.06
CA GLU A 214 5.33 14.68 6.00
C GLU A 214 6.26 13.86 5.08
N LEU A 215 5.92 12.59 4.87
CA LEU A 215 6.71 11.68 4.04
C LEU A 215 6.25 11.62 2.58
N LEU A 216 5.10 12.22 2.25
CA LEU A 216 4.51 12.09 0.91
C LEU A 216 5.39 12.67 -0.19
N GLU A 217 6.05 13.81 0.03
CA GLU A 217 6.95 14.41 -0.97
C GLU A 217 8.10 13.45 -1.32
N LYS A 218 8.70 12.82 -0.32
CA LYS A 218 9.75 11.81 -0.51
C LYS A 218 9.25 10.62 -1.33
N TYR A 219 8.03 10.12 -1.02
CA TYR A 219 7.46 9.00 -1.76
C TYR A 219 6.96 9.38 -3.15
N ALA A 220 6.54 10.62 -3.36
CA ALA A 220 6.26 11.16 -4.70
C ALA A 220 7.53 11.18 -5.55
N ALA A 221 8.66 11.65 -5.00
CA ALA A 221 9.96 11.59 -5.66
C ALA A 221 10.42 10.15 -5.95
N THR A 222 10.09 9.20 -5.06
CA THR A 222 10.34 7.76 -5.29
C THR A 222 9.48 7.23 -6.45
N ALA A 223 8.18 7.55 -6.46
CA ALA A 223 7.25 7.07 -7.46
C ALA A 223 7.60 7.55 -8.88
N LEU A 224 8.14 8.77 -9.03
CA LEU A 224 8.67 9.29 -10.30
C LEU A 224 9.77 8.40 -10.89
N GLN A 225 10.48 7.63 -10.07
CA GLN A 225 11.54 6.71 -10.50
C GLN A 225 11.05 5.28 -10.78
N LEU A 226 9.74 4.99 -10.60
CA LEU A 226 9.19 3.63 -10.62
C LEU A 226 8.27 3.30 -11.81
N ASN A 227 8.24 4.16 -12.84
CA ASN A 227 7.51 3.95 -14.08
C ASN A 227 6.00 3.68 -13.90
N TYR A 228 5.32 4.45 -13.05
CA TYR A 228 3.87 4.44 -12.97
C TYR A 228 3.22 5.13 -14.18
N ASP A 229 2.11 4.59 -14.67
CA ASP A 229 1.24 5.31 -15.60
C ASP A 229 0.49 6.43 -14.86
N ARG A 230 -0.02 6.09 -13.68
CA ARG A 230 -0.62 7.05 -12.76
C ARG A 230 -0.66 6.50 -11.35
N VAL A 231 -0.22 7.25 -10.37
CA VAL A 231 -0.36 6.89 -8.95
C VAL A 231 -0.73 8.10 -8.11
N LEU A 232 -1.70 7.90 -7.21
CA LEU A 232 -2.00 8.85 -6.16
C LEU A 232 -1.39 8.37 -4.84
N LEU A 233 -0.62 9.24 -4.21
CA LEU A 233 -0.09 9.03 -2.87
C LEU A 233 -0.81 10.01 -1.94
N TYR A 234 -1.40 9.53 -0.86
CA TYR A 234 -2.20 10.39 -0.01
C TYR A 234 -2.03 10.08 1.47
N SER A 235 -2.28 11.07 2.30
CA SER A 235 -2.31 10.96 3.76
C SER A 235 -3.17 12.05 4.34
N SER A 236 -3.98 11.71 5.31
CA SER A 236 -4.76 12.70 6.05
C SER A 236 -3.93 13.37 7.14
N TYR A 237 -4.24 14.63 7.47
CA TYR A 237 -3.49 15.39 8.46
C TYR A 237 -3.64 14.84 9.90
N ASP A 238 -4.68 14.06 10.15
CA ASP A 238 -4.85 13.28 11.41
C ASP A 238 -4.02 12.00 11.45
N GLY A 239 -3.27 11.67 10.39
CA GLY A 239 -2.37 10.54 10.31
C GLY A 239 -2.99 9.25 9.76
N MET A 240 -4.24 9.27 9.28
CA MET A 240 -4.83 8.12 8.60
C MET A 240 -4.16 7.90 7.23
N ASP A 241 -3.92 6.65 6.89
CA ASP A 241 -3.50 6.21 5.54
C ASP A 241 -4.69 5.99 4.58
N GLU A 242 -5.78 6.74 4.81
CA GLU A 242 -7.03 6.79 4.04
C GLU A 242 -7.47 8.24 3.90
N VAL A 243 -8.47 8.53 3.08
CA VAL A 243 -9.19 9.81 3.15
C VAL A 243 -10.02 9.81 4.44
N SER A 244 -9.54 10.53 5.44
CA SER A 244 -10.20 10.63 6.74
C SER A 244 -11.55 11.36 6.62
N PRO A 245 -12.57 10.97 7.40
CA PRO A 245 -13.79 11.77 7.52
C PRO A 245 -13.62 12.96 8.47
N PHE A 246 -12.51 13.06 9.20
CA PHE A 246 -12.31 14.02 10.29
C PHE A 246 -11.40 15.19 9.91
N ASP A 247 -10.41 14.96 9.03
CA ASP A 247 -9.44 15.99 8.64
C ASP A 247 -9.14 15.94 7.13
N LYS A 248 -8.54 17.00 6.63
CA LYS A 248 -8.14 17.13 5.23
C LYS A 248 -7.10 16.11 4.85
N THR A 249 -7.13 15.69 3.60
CA THR A 249 -6.19 14.73 3.02
C THR A 249 -5.33 15.40 1.97
N LEU A 250 -4.01 15.36 2.16
CA LEU A 250 -3.04 15.78 1.16
C LEU A 250 -2.85 14.64 0.15
N VAL A 251 -2.93 14.97 -1.13
CA VAL A 251 -2.76 14.02 -2.25
C VAL A 251 -1.64 14.52 -3.15
N TYR A 252 -0.71 13.63 -3.50
CA TYR A 252 0.25 13.78 -4.58
C TYR A 252 -0.17 12.90 -5.75
N GLU A 253 -0.38 13.49 -6.90
CA GLU A 253 -0.63 12.79 -8.15
C GLU A 253 0.65 12.74 -8.98
N ILE A 254 1.06 11.55 -9.37
CA ILE A 254 2.20 11.29 -10.23
C ILE A 254 1.69 10.70 -11.54
N GLN A 255 1.91 11.41 -12.63
CA GLN A 255 1.56 10.98 -13.97
C GLN A 255 2.50 11.64 -15.00
N ASN A 256 2.82 10.96 -16.10
CA ASN A 256 3.66 11.50 -17.18
C ASN A 256 4.99 12.11 -16.70
N ASN A 257 5.64 11.49 -15.71
CA ASN A 257 6.87 11.95 -15.06
C ASN A 257 6.75 13.33 -14.39
N THR A 258 5.56 13.75 -14.05
CA THR A 258 5.30 14.97 -13.29
C THR A 258 4.60 14.64 -11.98
N SER A 259 4.74 15.53 -11.01
CA SER A 259 4.05 15.45 -9.73
C SER A 259 3.35 16.77 -9.43
N HIS A 260 2.09 16.71 -9.03
CA HIS A 260 1.40 17.86 -8.45
C HIS A 260 0.62 17.42 -7.21
N SER A 261 0.26 18.36 -6.36
CA SER A 261 -0.47 18.06 -5.13
C SER A 261 -1.75 18.87 -5.04
N PHE A 262 -2.74 18.28 -4.37
CA PHE A 262 -4.00 18.93 -4.02
C PHE A 262 -4.52 18.43 -2.67
N ILE A 263 -5.54 19.08 -2.15
CA ILE A 263 -6.15 18.73 -0.85
C ILE A 263 -7.61 18.34 -1.07
N ILE A 264 -8.03 17.27 -0.42
CA ILE A 264 -9.43 16.88 -0.30
C ILE A 264 -9.93 17.36 1.08
N ASP A 265 -11.02 18.11 1.09
CA ASP A 265 -11.75 18.44 2.32
C ASP A 265 -12.91 17.46 2.46
N PRO A 266 -12.89 16.54 3.45
CA PRO A 266 -13.94 15.54 3.60
C PRO A 266 -15.30 16.16 3.94
N GLN A 267 -15.32 17.39 4.50
CA GLN A 267 -16.55 18.08 4.87
C GLN A 267 -17.41 18.51 3.67
N GLU A 268 -16.87 18.45 2.46
CA GLU A 268 -17.65 18.61 1.21
C GLU A 268 -18.55 17.39 0.91
N TYR A 269 -18.31 16.24 1.57
CA TYR A 269 -18.96 14.95 1.30
C TYR A 269 -19.64 14.35 2.52
N ILE A 270 -19.06 14.51 3.70
CA ILE A 270 -19.49 13.91 4.95
C ILE A 270 -19.47 14.99 6.04
N SER A 271 -20.59 15.24 6.70
CA SER A 271 -20.62 16.18 7.81
C SER A 271 -19.87 15.61 9.04
N LYS A 272 -19.46 16.52 9.95
CA LYS A 272 -18.79 16.10 11.20
C LYS A 272 -19.68 15.19 12.05
N ASP A 273 -20.96 15.48 12.09
CA ASP A 273 -21.92 14.67 12.88
C ASP A 273 -22.05 13.26 12.29
N GLU A 274 -22.06 13.12 10.97
CA GLU A 274 -22.05 11.81 10.31
C GLU A 274 -20.72 11.07 10.54
N ALA A 275 -19.59 11.77 10.47
CA ALA A 275 -18.27 11.16 10.73
C ALA A 275 -18.20 10.52 12.13
N MET A 276 -18.79 11.15 13.13
CA MET A 276 -18.83 10.65 14.51
C MET A 276 -19.67 9.37 14.69
N LEU A 277 -20.51 9.04 13.72
CA LEU A 277 -21.33 7.83 13.73
C LEU A 277 -20.62 6.62 13.10
N ILE A 278 -19.44 6.81 12.50
CA ILE A 278 -18.68 5.73 11.86
C ILE A 278 -17.96 4.91 12.94
N PRO A 279 -18.26 3.62 13.09
CA PRO A 279 -17.59 2.77 14.07
C PRO A 279 -16.12 2.55 13.74
N SER A 280 -15.31 2.42 14.79
CA SER A 280 -13.87 2.15 14.72
C SER A 280 -13.48 0.99 15.64
N HIS A 281 -12.25 0.48 15.52
CA HIS A 281 -11.68 -0.59 16.36
C HIS A 281 -12.46 -1.92 16.32
N LEU A 282 -13.16 -2.19 15.23
CA LEU A 282 -13.90 -3.42 15.00
C LEU A 282 -12.95 -4.60 14.71
N ASN A 283 -13.38 -5.81 15.08
CA ASN A 283 -12.71 -7.03 14.65
C ASN A 283 -13.11 -7.40 13.19
N PRO A 284 -12.48 -8.41 12.56
CA PRO A 284 -12.77 -8.77 11.16
C PRO A 284 -14.23 -9.13 10.89
N ASP A 285 -14.86 -9.89 11.80
CA ASP A 285 -16.25 -10.33 11.65
C ASP A 285 -17.22 -9.14 11.79
N GLU A 286 -16.97 -8.26 12.76
CA GLU A 286 -17.76 -7.03 12.95
C GLU A 286 -17.64 -6.11 11.73
N ASN A 287 -16.42 -5.97 11.16
CA ASN A 287 -16.21 -5.21 9.92
C ASN A 287 -16.97 -5.84 8.75
N ALA A 288 -16.94 -7.17 8.63
CA ALA A 288 -17.64 -7.87 7.54
C ALA A 288 -19.17 -7.70 7.64
N VAL A 289 -19.74 -7.85 8.83
CA VAL A 289 -21.18 -7.64 9.08
C VAL A 289 -21.58 -6.20 8.76
N LEU A 290 -20.83 -5.22 9.27
CA LEU A 290 -21.13 -3.79 9.03
C LEU A 290 -21.01 -3.42 7.55
N PHE A 291 -20.05 -4.00 6.81
CA PHE A 291 -19.94 -3.80 5.37
C PHE A 291 -21.15 -4.36 4.62
N ILE A 292 -21.54 -5.59 4.91
CA ILE A 292 -22.70 -6.26 4.31
C ILE A 292 -23.97 -5.45 4.60
N ASP A 293 -24.16 -5.01 5.83
CA ASP A 293 -25.32 -4.20 6.25
C ASP A 293 -25.35 -2.87 5.51
N THR A 294 -24.21 -2.19 5.40
CA THR A 294 -24.06 -0.92 4.65
C THR A 294 -24.47 -1.10 3.18
N LEU A 295 -24.07 -2.22 2.54
CA LEU A 295 -24.41 -2.51 1.15
C LEU A 295 -25.87 -2.98 0.95
N SER A 296 -26.53 -3.41 2.02
CA SER A 296 -27.86 -4.03 1.96
C SER A 296 -28.99 -3.09 2.38
N CYS A 297 -28.68 -2.00 3.10
CA CYS A 297 -29.73 -1.14 3.67
C CYS A 297 -30.52 -0.34 2.64
N GLY A 298 -30.03 -0.17 1.41
CA GLY A 298 -30.70 0.59 0.36
C GLY A 298 -30.81 2.10 0.65
N MET A 299 -30.07 2.61 1.64
CA MET A 299 -30.05 4.00 2.06
C MET A 299 -28.61 4.49 2.23
N GLU A 300 -28.40 5.80 2.10
CA GLU A 300 -27.11 6.40 2.43
C GLU A 300 -26.80 6.25 3.92
N THR A 301 -25.60 5.76 4.20
CA THR A 301 -25.08 5.67 5.58
C THR A 301 -23.77 6.47 5.69
N PRO A 302 -23.40 6.93 6.89
CA PRO A 302 -22.12 7.62 7.09
C PRO A 302 -20.93 6.77 6.63
N LEU A 303 -20.91 5.47 6.92
CA LEU A 303 -19.88 4.55 6.44
C LEU A 303 -19.95 4.43 4.89
N GLY A 304 -21.13 4.29 4.31
CA GLY A 304 -21.31 4.25 2.85
C GLY A 304 -20.72 5.47 2.15
N LYS A 305 -20.95 6.67 2.70
CA LYS A 305 -20.36 7.92 2.19
C LYS A 305 -18.83 7.92 2.31
N LEU A 306 -18.26 7.44 3.43
CA LEU A 306 -16.81 7.33 3.59
C LEU A 306 -16.20 6.38 2.57
N LEU A 307 -16.82 5.22 2.37
CA LEU A 307 -16.40 4.24 1.37
C LEU A 307 -16.51 4.81 -0.04
N ALA A 308 -17.59 5.54 -0.33
CA ALA A 308 -17.76 6.20 -1.63
C ALA A 308 -16.69 7.27 -1.87
N LEU A 309 -16.30 8.05 -0.86
CA LEU A 309 -15.27 9.10 -0.98
C LEU A 309 -13.89 8.48 -1.26
N ASN A 310 -13.49 7.45 -0.51
CA ASN A 310 -12.23 6.76 -0.73
C ASN A 310 -12.20 6.03 -2.07
N SER A 311 -13.32 5.40 -2.45
CA SER A 311 -13.46 4.78 -3.77
C SER A 311 -13.45 5.81 -4.91
N ALA A 312 -13.97 7.03 -4.69
CA ALA A 312 -13.94 8.10 -5.67
C ALA A 312 -12.51 8.60 -5.93
N LEU A 313 -11.69 8.74 -4.88
CA LEU A 313 -10.27 9.03 -5.05
C LEU A 313 -9.56 7.93 -5.84
N ALA A 314 -9.84 6.67 -5.52
CA ALA A 314 -9.26 5.53 -6.22
C ALA A 314 -9.78 5.41 -7.68
N MET A 315 -11.04 5.74 -7.95
CA MET A 315 -11.58 5.83 -9.31
C MET A 315 -10.87 6.92 -10.11
N TYR A 316 -10.67 8.10 -9.53
CA TYR A 316 -9.89 9.18 -10.14
C TYR A 316 -8.44 8.75 -10.42
N ALA A 317 -7.82 7.93 -9.57
CA ALA A 317 -6.50 7.36 -9.84
C ALA A 317 -6.50 6.39 -11.03
N PHE A 318 -7.59 5.67 -11.24
CA PHE A 318 -7.73 4.74 -12.35
C PHE A 318 -8.07 5.43 -13.67
N ASP A 319 -9.06 6.33 -13.68
CA ASP A 319 -9.54 7.03 -14.89
C ASP A 319 -9.50 8.56 -14.70
N GLU A 320 -8.55 9.22 -15.35
CA GLU A 320 -8.35 10.67 -15.31
C GLU A 320 -9.51 11.50 -15.91
N ARG A 321 -10.40 10.87 -16.66
CA ARG A 321 -11.57 11.53 -17.25
C ARG A 321 -12.69 11.76 -16.23
N THR A 322 -12.59 11.16 -15.04
CA THR A 322 -13.56 11.34 -13.96
C THR A 322 -13.09 12.41 -12.98
N SER A 323 -14.01 13.07 -12.30
CA SER A 323 -13.69 13.88 -11.12
C SER A 323 -14.00 13.10 -9.83
N ILE A 324 -13.31 13.43 -8.75
CA ILE A 324 -13.59 12.83 -7.43
C ILE A 324 -15.04 13.08 -7.04
N LYS A 325 -15.56 14.29 -7.28
CA LYS A 325 -16.93 14.66 -6.93
C LYS A 325 -17.98 13.85 -7.71
N GLU A 326 -17.85 13.75 -9.02
CA GLU A 326 -18.77 12.95 -9.86
C GLU A 326 -18.70 11.47 -9.49
N SER A 327 -17.48 10.94 -9.30
CA SER A 327 -17.25 9.56 -8.87
C SER A 327 -17.89 9.28 -7.52
N PHE A 328 -17.80 10.21 -6.55
CA PHE A 328 -18.43 10.06 -5.24
C PHE A 328 -19.95 9.83 -5.35
N TYR A 329 -20.66 10.69 -6.09
CA TYR A 329 -22.11 10.53 -6.25
C TYR A 329 -22.49 9.29 -7.03
N THR A 330 -21.73 8.93 -8.06
CA THR A 330 -21.97 7.73 -8.84
C THR A 330 -21.78 6.47 -7.98
N ILE A 331 -20.66 6.39 -7.25
CA ILE A 331 -20.34 5.24 -6.40
C ILE A 331 -21.35 5.12 -5.25
N ASN A 332 -21.71 6.24 -4.60
CA ASN A 332 -22.70 6.20 -3.54
C ASN A 332 -24.05 5.67 -4.04
N LYS A 333 -24.46 6.08 -5.24
CA LYS A 333 -25.67 5.54 -5.89
C LYS A 333 -25.55 4.03 -6.15
N GLU A 334 -24.40 3.55 -6.59
CA GLU A 334 -24.19 2.10 -6.84
C GLU A 334 -24.18 1.29 -5.53
N ILE A 335 -23.66 1.84 -4.44
CA ILE A 335 -23.77 1.23 -3.10
C ILE A 335 -25.25 1.09 -2.71
N VAL A 336 -25.99 2.19 -2.80
CA VAL A 336 -27.42 2.24 -2.42
C VAL A 336 -28.29 1.36 -3.33
N SER A 337 -27.96 1.23 -4.62
CA SER A 337 -28.72 0.41 -5.57
C SER A 337 -28.61 -1.09 -5.33
N GLY A 338 -27.63 -1.54 -4.54
CA GLY A 338 -27.33 -2.96 -4.33
C GLY A 338 -26.40 -3.58 -5.37
N ALA A 339 -25.90 -2.81 -6.36
CA ALA A 339 -24.97 -3.33 -7.36
C ALA A 339 -23.64 -3.83 -6.73
N VAL A 340 -23.12 -3.09 -5.75
CA VAL A 340 -21.92 -3.51 -5.02
C VAL A 340 -22.18 -4.79 -4.20
N LYS A 341 -23.38 -4.92 -3.60
CA LYS A 341 -23.77 -6.14 -2.89
C LYS A 341 -23.81 -7.36 -3.83
N ALA A 342 -24.39 -7.19 -5.02
CA ALA A 342 -24.42 -8.26 -6.02
C ALA A 342 -23.00 -8.69 -6.46
N LYS A 343 -22.08 -7.72 -6.57
CA LYS A 343 -20.66 -8.00 -6.85
C LYS A 343 -19.99 -8.76 -5.71
N LEU A 344 -20.22 -8.36 -4.46
CA LEU A 344 -19.70 -9.07 -3.29
C LEU A 344 -20.18 -10.53 -3.29
N ASP A 345 -21.46 -10.78 -3.54
CA ASP A 345 -22.01 -12.13 -3.62
C ASP A 345 -21.38 -12.98 -4.75
N SER A 346 -20.98 -12.34 -5.86
CA SER A 346 -20.23 -13.00 -6.93
C SER A 346 -18.80 -13.37 -6.48
N LEU A 347 -18.11 -12.46 -5.78
CA LEU A 347 -16.75 -12.72 -5.27
C LEU A 347 -16.71 -13.88 -4.26
N ILE A 348 -17.74 -14.02 -3.44
CA ILE A 348 -17.84 -15.11 -2.46
C ILE A 348 -18.06 -16.46 -3.15
N LYS A 349 -18.84 -16.48 -4.24
CA LYS A 349 -19.14 -17.73 -4.99
C LYS A 349 -17.97 -18.22 -5.84
N GLY A 350 -17.03 -17.33 -6.20
CA GLY A 350 -15.82 -17.62 -6.97
C GLY A 350 -16.01 -17.59 -8.49
#